data_10f9549a3eaa4833f93c925f1ab1a89d
#
_entry.id   10f9549a3eaa4833f93c925f1ab1a89d
#
_cell.length_a   1.000
_cell.length_b   1.000
_cell.length_c   1.000
_cell.angle_alpha   90.00
_cell.angle_beta   90.00
_cell.angle_gamma   90.00
#
_symmetry.space_group_name_H-M   'P 1'
#
loop_
_entity.id
_entity.type
_entity.pdbx_description
1 polymer ?
#
loop_
_entity_poly.entity_id
_entity_poly.type
_entity_poly.pdbx_seq_one_letter_code
_entity_poly.pdbx_strand_id
1 'polypeptide(L)'
;RRFKSVNGLPGLKITFHKGLNALIGENDSGKTAVIDALKLVLLTESNEYIRPVDDDFYKPIGGEACSEFKIDCTITEFAQNEAKNFIEYLTFKKNGDNVEYMLELHYRAWKEGHKIFQELRVGDIEEGISIDGKARDLLKAVYLKPLRDAEREMSSGRSSRISQILLSHPVFKDKKEHMLREIFQEANEKIENYFTDDVNGKHILQTIRNNLESFNDKGQASNAELRTSDIQLKAILESLSLNAPELNPGLGELNLLFIAAELLLLKDDIDGG
;
A
#
# COMPACT_ATOMS: atom_id res chain seq x y z
N ARG A 1 20.50 -0.29 0.27
CA ARG A 1 20.12 -0.37 1.70
C ARG A 1 21.07 -1.35 2.35
N ARG A 2 21.64 -1.02 3.49
CA ARG A 2 22.56 -1.95 4.17
C ARG A 2 22.42 -1.72 5.68
N PHE A 3 21.64 -2.55 6.33
CA PHE A 3 21.55 -2.56 7.77
C PHE A 3 22.80 -3.20 8.34
N LYS A 4 23.53 -2.45 9.13
CA LYS A 4 24.80 -2.89 9.71
C LYS A 4 24.53 -3.47 11.10
N SER A 5 24.61 -4.80 11.22
CA SER A 5 24.82 -5.40 12.51
C SER A 5 26.32 -5.39 12.82
N VAL A 6 26.72 -4.71 13.85
CA VAL A 6 28.11 -4.69 14.27
C VAL A 6 28.19 -5.45 15.59
N ASN A 7 28.73 -6.66 15.54
CA ASN A 7 28.95 -7.47 16.74
C ASN A 7 29.71 -6.63 17.81
N GLY A 8 29.08 -6.41 18.94
CA GLY A 8 29.68 -5.73 20.08
C GLY A 8 29.68 -4.20 20.08
N LEU A 9 29.12 -3.53 19.05
CA LEU A 9 28.91 -2.08 19.06
C LEU A 9 27.41 -1.77 19.18
N PRO A 10 27.03 -0.70 19.93
CA PRO A 10 25.64 -0.25 19.96
C PRO A 10 25.19 0.12 18.56
N GLY A 11 24.00 -0.31 18.18
CA GLY A 11 23.36 0.08 16.93
C GLY A 11 23.14 1.61 16.85
N LEU A 12 22.82 2.11 15.68
CA LEU A 12 22.38 3.49 15.50
C LEU A 12 21.10 3.71 16.31
N LYS A 13 21.13 4.63 17.27
CA LYS A 13 19.96 5.02 18.05
C LYS A 13 19.47 6.38 17.58
N ILE A 14 18.20 6.45 17.21
CA ILE A 14 17.52 7.69 16.78
C ILE A 14 16.30 7.86 17.69
N THR A 15 16.17 9.07 18.25
CA THR A 15 14.99 9.45 19.03
C THR A 15 14.14 10.38 18.18
N PHE A 16 12.88 10.02 17.98
CA PHE A 16 11.89 10.88 17.35
C PHE A 16 11.08 11.59 18.42
N HIS A 17 10.78 12.85 18.16
CA HIS A 17 9.97 13.69 19.05
C HIS A 17 8.62 13.97 18.43
N LYS A 18 7.64 14.33 19.23
CA LYS A 18 6.30 14.73 18.75
C LYS A 18 6.42 15.89 17.76
N GLY A 19 5.69 15.81 16.66
CA GLY A 19 5.69 16.81 15.60
C GLY A 19 6.69 16.50 14.48
N LEU A 20 7.27 17.52 13.87
CA LEU A 20 8.15 17.39 12.71
C LEU A 20 9.55 16.94 13.12
N ASN A 21 10.01 15.84 12.53
CA ASN A 21 11.39 15.36 12.62
C ASN A 21 12.02 15.38 11.23
N ALA A 22 13.19 15.99 11.07
CA ALA A 22 13.89 16.11 9.81
C ALA A 22 15.21 15.36 9.83
N LEU A 23 15.41 14.44 8.87
CA LEU A 23 16.67 13.75 8.63
C LEU A 23 17.48 14.54 7.59
N ILE A 24 18.57 15.18 8.01
CA ILE A 24 19.42 16.02 7.17
C ILE A 24 20.79 15.34 7.00
N GLY A 25 21.35 15.42 5.81
CA GLY A 25 22.68 14.87 5.51
C GLY A 25 22.93 14.78 4.01
N GLU A 26 24.15 14.46 3.63
CA GLU A 26 24.55 14.25 2.24
C GLU A 26 23.83 13.06 1.59
N ASN A 27 23.92 12.95 0.26
CA ASN A 27 23.42 11.77 -0.44
C ASN A 27 24.20 10.54 0.05
N ASP A 28 23.52 9.40 0.12
CA ASP A 28 24.04 8.12 0.61
C ASP A 28 24.44 8.11 2.12
N SER A 29 24.10 9.14 2.90
CA SER A 29 24.33 9.17 4.34
C SER A 29 23.43 8.23 5.17
N GLY A 30 22.58 7.43 4.54
CA GLY A 30 21.72 6.46 5.21
C GLY A 30 20.33 6.97 5.63
N LYS A 31 19.93 8.19 5.25
CA LYS A 31 18.59 8.74 5.57
C LYS A 31 17.45 7.82 5.13
N THR A 32 17.54 7.32 3.89
CA THR A 32 16.56 6.39 3.33
C THR A 32 16.55 5.06 4.08
N ALA A 33 17.70 4.58 4.57
CA ALA A 33 17.77 3.36 5.36
C ALA A 33 16.99 3.48 6.68
N VAL A 34 16.97 4.67 7.32
CA VAL A 34 16.16 4.92 8.51
C VAL A 34 14.67 4.80 8.20
N ILE A 35 14.22 5.41 7.11
CA ILE A 35 12.81 5.31 6.66
C ILE A 35 12.45 3.86 6.30
N ASP A 36 13.35 3.15 5.61
CA ASP A 36 13.13 1.75 5.27
C ASP A 36 13.09 0.84 6.52
N ALA A 37 13.89 1.14 7.54
CA ALA A 37 13.82 0.45 8.83
C ALA A 37 12.43 0.63 9.49
N LEU A 38 11.91 1.87 9.53
CA LEU A 38 10.56 2.13 10.04
C LEU A 38 9.49 1.39 9.24
N LYS A 39 9.60 1.35 7.90
CA LYS A 39 8.67 0.60 7.03
C LYS A 39 8.70 -0.90 7.32
N LEU A 40 9.86 -1.50 7.59
CA LEU A 40 9.97 -2.92 7.93
C LEU A 40 9.31 -3.23 9.28
N VAL A 41 9.48 -2.36 10.26
CA VAL A 41 8.93 -2.54 11.61
C VAL A 41 7.44 -2.24 11.66
N LEU A 42 7.00 -1.10 11.15
CA LEU A 42 5.63 -0.61 11.29
C LEU A 42 4.70 -1.09 10.16
N LEU A 43 5.24 -1.45 8.99
CA LEU A 43 4.54 -1.56 7.72
C LEU A 43 3.98 -0.21 7.24
N THR A 44 3.28 -0.23 6.12
CA THR A 44 2.64 0.96 5.56
C THR A 44 1.19 0.69 5.20
N GLU A 45 0.36 1.73 5.21
CA GLU A 45 -1.03 1.67 4.76
C GLU A 45 -1.15 1.31 3.26
N SER A 46 -0.10 1.56 2.48
CA SER A 46 -0.08 1.11 1.09
C SER A 46 0.01 -0.42 1.04
N ASN A 47 -0.69 -1.04 0.08
CA ASN A 47 -0.59 -2.50 -0.17
C ASN A 47 0.79 -2.93 -0.70
N GLU A 48 1.82 -2.12 -0.51
CA GLU A 48 3.19 -2.43 -0.89
C GLU A 48 3.73 -3.53 0.03
N TYR A 49 4.07 -4.66 -0.58
CA TYR A 49 4.65 -5.77 0.16
C TYR A 49 6.12 -5.50 0.48
N ILE A 50 6.38 -5.11 1.73
CA ILE A 50 7.72 -4.76 2.21
C ILE A 50 8.38 -6.02 2.77
N ARG A 51 9.46 -6.44 2.12
CA ARG A 51 10.31 -7.58 2.56
C ARG A 51 11.77 -7.19 2.54
N PRO A 52 12.58 -7.75 3.43
CA PRO A 52 14.02 -7.64 3.35
C PRO A 52 14.53 -8.36 2.10
N VAL A 53 15.51 -7.77 1.44
CA VAL A 53 16.21 -8.30 0.28
C VAL A 53 17.69 -8.49 0.59
N ASP A 54 18.43 -9.21 -0.27
CA ASP A 54 19.85 -9.48 -0.07
C ASP A 54 20.70 -8.23 0.16
N ASP A 55 20.37 -7.14 -0.53
CA ASP A 55 21.08 -5.85 -0.40
C ASP A 55 20.82 -5.12 0.92
N ASP A 56 19.85 -5.55 1.71
CA ASP A 56 19.60 -4.98 3.05
C ASP A 56 20.61 -5.48 4.09
N PHE A 57 21.30 -6.58 3.83
CA PHE A 57 22.33 -7.12 4.70
C PHE A 57 23.66 -6.44 4.45
N TYR A 58 24.27 -5.90 5.49
CA TYR A 58 25.54 -5.22 5.39
C TYR A 58 26.65 -6.16 4.88
N LYS A 59 27.38 -5.72 3.89
CA LYS A 59 28.56 -6.40 3.37
C LYS A 59 29.78 -5.49 3.49
N PRO A 60 30.76 -5.83 4.33
CA PRO A 60 32.00 -5.07 4.41
C PRO A 60 32.82 -5.20 3.12
N ILE A 61 33.65 -4.22 2.82
CA ILE A 61 34.54 -4.27 1.66
C ILE A 61 35.53 -5.44 1.85
N GLY A 62 35.51 -6.41 0.93
CA GLY A 62 36.38 -7.59 0.99
C GLY A 62 35.97 -8.67 1.99
N GLY A 63 34.79 -8.55 2.61
CA GLY A 63 34.24 -9.52 3.55
C GLY A 63 32.93 -10.15 3.11
N GLU A 64 32.45 -11.11 3.89
CA GLU A 64 31.15 -11.75 3.71
C GLU A 64 30.01 -10.84 4.22
N ALA A 65 28.83 -10.97 3.63
CA ALA A 65 27.64 -10.26 4.10
C ALA A 65 27.21 -10.78 5.48
N CYS A 66 26.67 -9.90 6.31
CA CYS A 66 26.05 -10.28 7.56
C CYS A 66 24.90 -11.28 7.32
N SER A 67 24.78 -12.27 8.20
CA SER A 67 23.69 -13.27 8.12
C SER A 67 22.38 -12.77 8.72
N GLU A 68 22.41 -11.73 9.56
CA GLU A 68 21.22 -11.15 10.19
C GLU A 68 21.35 -9.64 10.43
N PHE A 69 20.21 -9.00 10.60
CA PHE A 69 20.10 -7.66 11.18
C PHE A 69 18.87 -7.54 12.07
N LYS A 70 18.91 -6.60 13.02
CA LYS A 70 17.83 -6.31 13.96
C LYS A 70 17.49 -4.84 13.94
N ILE A 71 16.22 -4.54 14.16
CA ILE A 71 15.70 -3.18 14.28
C ILE A 71 14.77 -3.18 15.50
N ASP A 72 15.16 -2.43 16.53
CA ASP A 72 14.35 -2.24 17.73
C ASP A 72 13.65 -0.88 17.64
N CYS A 73 12.36 -0.85 17.93
CA CYS A 73 11.56 0.36 17.93
C CYS A 73 10.74 0.42 19.22
N THR A 74 10.89 1.48 20.00
CA THR A 74 10.13 1.71 21.22
C THR A 74 9.18 2.88 21.00
N ILE A 75 7.88 2.63 21.18
CA ILE A 75 6.83 3.64 21.11
C ILE A 75 6.41 3.96 22.55
N THR A 76 6.36 5.25 22.88
CA THR A 76 6.02 5.77 24.20
C THR A 76 4.93 6.83 24.10
N GLU A 77 4.48 7.39 25.22
CA GLU A 77 3.51 8.48 25.28
C GLU A 77 2.13 8.14 24.67
N PHE A 78 1.67 6.90 24.90
CA PHE A 78 0.33 6.49 24.48
C PHE A 78 -0.76 7.30 25.21
N ALA A 79 -1.76 7.74 24.45
CA ALA A 79 -3.02 8.15 25.03
C ALA A 79 -3.76 6.93 25.62
N GLN A 80 -4.62 7.15 26.62
CA GLN A 80 -5.32 6.02 27.29
C GLN A 80 -6.18 5.18 26.34
N ASN A 81 -6.79 5.81 25.34
CA ASN A 81 -7.57 5.12 24.31
C ASN A 81 -6.71 4.30 23.36
N GLU A 82 -5.50 4.75 23.06
CA GLU A 82 -4.54 4.03 22.22
C GLU A 82 -3.94 2.83 22.95
N ALA A 83 -3.55 3.02 24.21
CA ALA A 83 -2.97 1.96 25.05
C ALA A 83 -3.89 0.74 25.19
N LYS A 84 -5.21 0.90 25.17
CA LYS A 84 -6.18 -0.20 25.24
C LYS A 84 -6.02 -1.22 24.10
N ASN A 85 -5.66 -0.76 22.92
CA ASN A 85 -5.50 -1.59 21.74
C ASN A 85 -4.24 -2.49 21.80
N PHE A 86 -3.32 -2.17 22.69
CA PHE A 86 -2.04 -2.84 22.83
C PHE A 86 -1.80 -3.41 24.22
N ILE A 87 -2.83 -3.51 25.06
CA ILE A 87 -2.69 -3.85 26.48
C ILE A 87 -1.93 -5.17 26.74
N GLU A 88 -2.08 -6.15 25.84
CA GLU A 88 -1.39 -7.45 25.91
C GLU A 88 0.08 -7.38 25.52
N TYR A 89 0.50 -6.28 24.88
CA TYR A 89 1.81 -6.07 24.29
C TYR A 89 2.64 -5.01 25.00
N LEU A 90 2.01 -4.25 25.92
CA LEU A 90 2.69 -3.14 26.60
C LEU A 90 3.68 -3.62 27.64
N THR A 91 4.85 -3.05 27.62
CA THR A 91 5.84 -3.14 28.68
C THR A 91 5.64 -1.97 29.65
N PHE A 92 5.78 -2.25 30.96
CA PHE A 92 5.57 -1.26 32.01
C PHE A 92 6.90 -0.90 32.65
N LYS A 93 7.25 0.37 32.62
CA LYS A 93 8.43 0.87 33.31
C LYS A 93 8.01 1.77 34.47
N LYS A 94 8.40 1.37 35.68
CA LYS A 94 8.12 2.16 36.86
C LYS A 94 9.21 3.22 37.01
N ASN A 95 8.82 4.50 36.97
CA ASN A 95 9.71 5.64 37.15
C ASN A 95 9.23 6.45 38.37
N GLY A 96 9.73 6.10 39.57
CA GLY A 96 9.21 6.60 40.84
C GLY A 96 7.75 6.14 41.06
N ASP A 97 6.82 7.08 41.26
CA ASP A 97 5.39 6.81 41.45
C ASP A 97 4.62 6.74 40.11
N ASN A 98 5.26 7.05 38.99
CA ASN A 98 4.64 7.02 37.67
C ASN A 98 4.94 5.69 36.97
N VAL A 99 3.91 5.15 36.31
CA VAL A 99 4.03 4.00 35.40
C VAL A 99 4.02 4.51 33.98
N GLU A 100 5.09 4.26 33.25
CA GLU A 100 5.22 4.57 31.84
C GLU A 100 4.92 3.32 31.02
N TYR A 101 4.05 3.46 30.04
CA TYR A 101 3.67 2.39 29.11
C TYR A 101 4.52 2.50 27.86
N MET A 102 5.08 1.38 27.43
CA MET A 102 5.90 1.32 26.22
C MET A 102 5.49 0.13 25.39
N LEU A 103 5.51 0.29 24.07
CA LEU A 103 5.40 -0.80 23.13
C LEU A 103 6.80 -1.01 22.52
N GLU A 104 7.41 -2.13 22.84
CA GLU A 104 8.73 -2.48 22.34
C GLU A 104 8.58 -3.50 21.21
N LEU A 105 9.02 -3.09 20.02
CA LEU A 105 8.92 -3.86 18.77
C LEU A 105 10.32 -4.32 18.37
N HIS A 106 10.52 -5.61 18.19
CA HIS A 106 11.79 -6.23 17.84
C HIS A 106 11.66 -6.93 16.50
N TYR A 107 12.16 -6.28 15.46
CA TYR A 107 12.21 -6.85 14.12
C TYR A 107 13.56 -7.53 13.89
N ARG A 108 13.53 -8.76 13.40
CA ARG A 108 14.71 -9.53 13.04
C ARG A 108 14.56 -10.07 11.63
N ALA A 109 15.61 -9.94 10.82
CA ALA A 109 15.72 -10.61 9.54
C ALA A 109 17.02 -11.41 9.48
N TRP A 110 16.96 -12.64 8.96
CA TRP A 110 18.13 -13.51 8.85
C TRP A 110 18.10 -14.36 7.59
N LYS A 111 19.27 -14.87 7.20
CA LYS A 111 19.47 -15.73 6.04
C LYS A 111 19.73 -17.18 6.48
N GLU A 112 19.05 -18.11 5.82
CA GLU A 112 19.35 -19.52 5.85
C GLU A 112 19.54 -20.02 4.40
N GLY A 113 20.77 -20.21 3.99
CA GLY A 113 21.11 -20.48 2.60
C GLY A 113 20.72 -19.32 1.68
N HIS A 114 19.83 -19.59 0.71
CA HIS A 114 19.29 -18.58 -0.20
C HIS A 114 17.96 -17.96 0.25
N LYS A 115 17.44 -18.36 1.39
CA LYS A 115 16.16 -17.87 1.90
C LYS A 115 16.37 -16.80 2.95
N ILE A 116 15.54 -15.74 2.89
CA ILE A 116 15.50 -14.70 3.90
C ILE A 116 14.23 -14.90 4.72
N PHE A 117 14.41 -14.96 6.02
CA PHE A 117 13.36 -15.05 7.03
C PHE A 117 13.25 -13.73 7.77
N GLN A 118 12.07 -13.44 8.28
CA GLN A 118 11.81 -12.26 9.08
C GLN A 118 10.79 -12.58 10.17
N GLU A 119 10.94 -11.93 11.30
CA GLU A 119 9.95 -11.98 12.39
C GLU A 119 9.84 -10.62 13.07
N LEU A 120 8.67 -10.35 13.64
CA LEU A 120 8.46 -9.25 14.56
C LEU A 120 7.93 -9.80 15.87
N ARG A 121 8.61 -9.44 16.96
CA ARG A 121 8.19 -9.74 18.33
C ARG A 121 7.92 -8.46 19.09
N VAL A 122 7.07 -8.54 20.09
CA VAL A 122 6.61 -7.40 20.89
C VAL A 122 6.76 -7.72 22.36
N GLY A 123 7.19 -6.74 23.16
CA GLY A 123 7.47 -6.90 24.59
C GLY A 123 8.93 -7.15 24.87
N ASP A 124 9.27 -7.81 25.99
CA ASP A 124 10.65 -8.13 26.34
C ASP A 124 11.30 -9.02 25.27
N ILE A 125 12.55 -8.74 24.91
CA ILE A 125 13.30 -9.45 23.85
C ILE A 125 13.39 -10.96 24.15
N GLU A 126 13.55 -11.35 25.40
CA GLU A 126 13.68 -12.76 25.78
C GLU A 126 12.36 -13.51 25.77
N GLU A 127 11.25 -12.82 26.06
CA GLU A 127 9.90 -13.40 26.18
C GLU A 127 8.91 -12.84 25.13
N GLY A 128 9.41 -12.02 24.19
CA GLY A 128 8.58 -11.34 23.18
C GLY A 128 7.62 -12.26 22.45
N ILE A 129 6.37 -11.82 22.32
CA ILE A 129 5.29 -12.56 21.66
C ILE A 129 5.04 -12.03 20.25
N SER A 130 4.42 -12.84 19.42
CA SER A 130 3.98 -12.38 18.10
C SER A 130 2.78 -11.43 18.24
N ILE A 131 2.81 -10.32 17.52
CA ILE A 131 1.68 -9.40 17.47
C ILE A 131 0.58 -9.93 16.55
N ASP A 132 -0.67 -9.82 16.95
CA ASP A 132 -1.81 -10.21 16.12
C ASP A 132 -2.05 -9.24 14.93
N GLY A 133 -2.86 -9.68 13.95
CA GLY A 133 -3.11 -8.91 12.74
C GLY A 133 -3.80 -7.57 13.02
N LYS A 134 -4.72 -7.49 13.99
CA LYS A 134 -5.45 -6.25 14.30
C LYS A 134 -4.54 -5.22 14.94
N ALA A 135 -3.80 -5.62 15.98
CA ALA A 135 -2.82 -4.73 16.61
C ALA A 135 -1.72 -4.31 15.62
N ARG A 136 -1.33 -5.21 14.71
CA ARG A 136 -0.36 -4.91 13.66
C ARG A 136 -0.88 -3.86 12.68
N ASP A 137 -2.16 -3.91 12.31
CA ASP A 137 -2.78 -2.94 11.40
C ASP A 137 -2.81 -1.53 12.01
N LEU A 138 -3.00 -1.40 13.32
CA LEU A 138 -2.96 -0.10 14.01
C LEU A 138 -1.57 0.55 14.08
N LEU A 139 -0.50 -0.21 13.83
CA LEU A 139 0.87 0.30 13.80
C LEU A 139 1.30 0.84 12.44
N LYS A 140 0.52 0.60 11.39
CA LYS A 140 0.88 0.99 10.03
C LYS A 140 1.13 2.49 9.92
N ALA A 141 2.24 2.82 9.28
CA ALA A 141 2.62 4.20 9.01
C ALA A 141 2.17 4.61 7.61
N VAL A 142 1.75 5.87 7.46
CA VAL A 142 1.54 6.46 6.14
C VAL A 142 2.89 6.82 5.55
N TYR A 143 3.24 6.21 4.43
CA TYR A 143 4.46 6.48 3.71
C TYR A 143 4.18 7.25 2.42
N LEU A 144 4.62 8.48 2.38
CA LEU A 144 4.55 9.31 1.17
C LEU A 144 5.79 9.05 0.31
N LYS A 145 5.57 8.50 -0.88
CA LYS A 145 6.67 8.23 -1.82
C LYS A 145 7.34 9.53 -2.28
N PRO A 146 8.63 9.47 -2.67
CA PRO A 146 9.30 10.62 -3.27
C PRO A 146 8.54 11.17 -4.48
N LEU A 147 8.61 12.48 -4.68
CA LEU A 147 7.92 13.29 -5.70
C LEU A 147 7.81 12.70 -7.13
N ARG A 148 8.70 11.81 -7.51
CA ARG A 148 8.77 11.25 -8.87
C ARG A 148 7.63 10.30 -9.22
N ASP A 149 6.94 9.76 -8.23
CA ASP A 149 5.90 8.74 -8.42
C ASP A 149 4.47 9.29 -8.29
N ALA A 150 4.30 10.56 -7.88
CA ALA A 150 2.96 11.14 -7.64
C ALA A 150 2.06 11.09 -8.89
N GLU A 151 2.61 11.37 -10.06
CA GLU A 151 1.87 11.30 -11.33
C GLU A 151 1.35 9.87 -11.60
N ARG A 152 2.20 8.88 -11.37
CA ARG A 152 1.83 7.46 -11.54
C ARG A 152 0.78 7.01 -10.53
N GLU A 153 0.90 7.44 -9.28
CA GLU A 153 -0.04 7.09 -8.21
C GLU A 153 -1.42 7.74 -8.40
N MET A 154 -1.49 8.89 -9.08
CA MET A 154 -2.73 9.58 -9.41
C MET A 154 -3.34 9.12 -10.74
N SER A 155 -2.61 8.34 -11.53
CA SER A 155 -3.11 7.77 -12.78
C SER A 155 -4.09 6.62 -12.53
N SER A 156 -4.90 6.29 -13.56
CA SER A 156 -5.78 5.12 -13.51
C SER A 156 -4.99 3.82 -13.36
N GLY A 157 -5.54 2.85 -12.62
CA GLY A 157 -4.94 1.52 -12.47
C GLY A 157 -5.44 0.75 -11.25
N ARG A 158 -5.33 -0.57 -11.29
CA ARG A 158 -5.79 -1.47 -10.22
C ARG A 158 -5.17 -1.23 -8.86
N SER A 159 -3.99 -0.66 -8.83
CA SER A 159 -3.23 -0.40 -7.60
C SER A 159 -2.87 1.07 -7.48
N SER A 160 -3.48 1.95 -8.27
CA SER A 160 -3.24 3.38 -8.14
C SER A 160 -3.75 3.88 -6.79
N ARG A 161 -3.09 4.87 -6.24
CA ARG A 161 -3.48 5.41 -4.95
C ARG A 161 -4.87 6.03 -4.99
N ILE A 162 -5.22 6.69 -6.10
CA ILE A 162 -6.56 7.26 -6.28
C ILE A 162 -7.64 6.17 -6.25
N SER A 163 -7.41 5.01 -6.86
CA SER A 163 -8.39 3.92 -6.82
C SER A 163 -8.57 3.35 -5.40
N GLN A 164 -7.51 3.27 -4.62
CA GLN A 164 -7.56 2.84 -3.21
C GLN A 164 -8.37 3.82 -2.36
N ILE A 165 -8.13 5.14 -2.53
CA ILE A 165 -8.87 6.21 -1.86
C ILE A 165 -10.36 6.11 -2.17
N LEU A 166 -10.71 6.00 -3.44
CA LEU A 166 -12.10 5.89 -3.86
C LEU A 166 -12.76 4.63 -3.29
N LEU A 167 -12.06 3.49 -3.31
CA LEU A 167 -12.59 2.22 -2.80
C LEU A 167 -12.79 2.20 -1.28
N SER A 168 -12.02 2.96 -0.52
CA SER A 168 -12.14 3.04 0.94
C SER A 168 -13.24 4.02 1.38
N HIS A 169 -13.56 5.01 0.55
CA HIS A 169 -14.53 6.05 0.88
C HIS A 169 -15.93 5.47 1.16
N PRO A 170 -16.62 5.89 2.24
CA PRO A 170 -17.93 5.35 2.66
C PRO A 170 -18.99 5.35 1.56
N VAL A 171 -19.01 6.36 0.68
CA VAL A 171 -19.94 6.46 -0.46
C VAL A 171 -19.87 5.25 -1.40
N PHE A 172 -18.70 4.60 -1.52
CA PHE A 172 -18.49 3.45 -2.40
C PHE A 172 -18.56 2.09 -1.66
N LYS A 173 -18.90 2.10 -0.37
CA LYS A 173 -19.04 0.84 0.43
C LYS A 173 -20.22 -0.01 -0.05
N ASP A 174 -21.31 0.61 -0.49
CA ASP A 174 -22.42 -0.12 -1.10
C ASP A 174 -22.13 -0.39 -2.58
N LYS A 175 -21.62 -1.61 -2.82
CA LYS A 175 -21.16 -2.03 -4.16
C LYS A 175 -22.29 -2.48 -5.08
N LYS A 176 -23.51 -2.68 -4.59
CA LYS A 176 -24.60 -3.31 -5.37
C LYS A 176 -25.52 -2.30 -6.06
N GLU A 177 -25.83 -1.18 -5.44
CA GLU A 177 -26.82 -0.21 -5.91
C GLU A 177 -26.21 1.20 -6.08
N HIS A 178 -25.05 1.29 -6.74
CA HIS A 178 -24.39 2.56 -6.95
C HIS A 178 -24.70 3.14 -8.32
N MET A 179 -25.06 4.43 -8.40
CA MET A 179 -25.39 5.14 -9.64
C MET A 179 -24.37 4.98 -10.77
N LEU A 180 -23.07 4.89 -10.44
CA LEU A 180 -22.02 4.64 -11.43
C LEU A 180 -22.20 3.31 -12.17
N ARG A 181 -22.76 2.28 -11.53
CA ARG A 181 -23.05 1.00 -12.19
C ARG A 181 -24.16 1.17 -13.23
N GLU A 182 -25.21 1.88 -12.89
CA GLU A 182 -26.33 2.16 -13.80
C GLU A 182 -25.84 2.91 -15.04
N ILE A 183 -25.02 3.99 -14.84
CA ILE A 183 -24.41 4.74 -15.95
C ILE A 183 -23.58 3.83 -16.85
N PHE A 184 -22.77 2.94 -16.28
CA PHE A 184 -21.96 2.01 -17.07
C PHE A 184 -22.80 0.94 -17.77
N GLN A 185 -23.86 0.48 -17.15
CA GLN A 185 -24.79 -0.46 -17.75
C GLN A 185 -25.49 0.16 -18.97
N GLU A 186 -25.96 1.39 -18.86
CA GLU A 186 -26.52 2.14 -20.01
C GLU A 186 -25.49 2.35 -21.12
N ALA A 187 -24.22 2.62 -20.75
CA ALA A 187 -23.14 2.74 -21.72
C ALA A 187 -22.87 1.41 -22.44
N ASN A 188 -22.86 0.32 -21.69
CA ASN A 188 -22.68 -1.03 -22.23
C ASN A 188 -23.81 -1.40 -23.21
N GLU A 189 -25.06 -1.14 -22.86
CA GLU A 189 -26.20 -1.36 -23.75
C GLU A 189 -26.05 -0.55 -25.05
N LYS A 190 -25.61 0.70 -24.99
CA LYS A 190 -25.34 1.51 -26.18
C LYS A 190 -24.20 0.95 -27.02
N ILE A 191 -23.16 0.41 -26.40
CA ILE A 191 -22.05 -0.25 -27.11
C ILE A 191 -22.54 -1.53 -27.81
N GLU A 192 -23.33 -2.36 -27.16
CA GLU A 192 -23.90 -3.57 -27.74
C GLU A 192 -24.83 -3.22 -28.90
N ASN A 193 -25.68 -2.21 -28.74
CA ASN A 193 -26.57 -1.71 -29.77
C ASN A 193 -25.83 -1.13 -30.99
N TYR A 194 -24.63 -0.58 -30.81
CA TYR A 194 -23.79 -0.16 -31.93
C TYR A 194 -23.48 -1.32 -32.87
N PHE A 195 -23.21 -2.51 -32.35
CA PHE A 195 -22.92 -3.69 -33.19
C PHE A 195 -24.18 -4.35 -33.78
N THR A 196 -25.36 -4.05 -33.23
CA THR A 196 -26.63 -4.59 -33.74
C THR A 196 -27.36 -3.63 -34.64
N ASP A 197 -27.23 -2.32 -34.47
CA ASP A 197 -28.06 -1.29 -35.10
C ASP A 197 -27.30 -0.42 -36.09
N ASP A 198 -26.02 -0.06 -35.81
CA ASP A 198 -25.20 0.74 -36.70
C ASP A 198 -24.71 -0.03 -37.92
N VAL A 199 -24.60 0.64 -39.06
CA VAL A 199 -24.18 0.02 -40.33
C VAL A 199 -22.76 -0.58 -40.25
N ASN A 200 -21.82 0.15 -39.64
CA ASN A 200 -20.43 -0.29 -39.52
C ASN A 200 -20.31 -1.42 -38.49
N GLY A 201 -21.00 -1.27 -37.35
CA GLY A 201 -21.07 -2.30 -36.33
C GLY A 201 -21.63 -3.61 -36.83
N LYS A 202 -22.75 -3.58 -37.54
CA LYS A 202 -23.36 -4.74 -38.21
C LYS A 202 -22.39 -5.40 -39.19
N HIS A 203 -21.69 -4.62 -39.99
CA HIS A 203 -20.75 -5.16 -40.98
C HIS A 203 -19.59 -5.91 -40.27
N ILE A 204 -19.06 -5.38 -39.17
CA ILE A 204 -18.03 -6.06 -38.39
C ILE A 204 -18.55 -7.37 -37.85
N LEU A 205 -19.72 -7.37 -37.21
CA LEU A 205 -20.32 -8.57 -36.63
C LEU A 205 -20.62 -9.63 -37.69
N GLN A 206 -21.14 -9.20 -38.85
CA GLN A 206 -21.40 -10.10 -39.97
C GLN A 206 -20.11 -10.69 -40.55
N THR A 207 -19.05 -9.93 -40.65
CA THR A 207 -17.74 -10.43 -41.08
C THR A 207 -17.20 -11.50 -40.13
N ILE A 208 -17.35 -11.28 -38.79
CA ILE A 208 -17.00 -12.31 -37.80
C ILE A 208 -17.83 -13.57 -37.99
N ARG A 209 -19.14 -13.44 -38.14
CA ARG A 209 -20.03 -14.59 -38.36
C ARG A 209 -19.67 -15.37 -39.61
N ASN A 210 -19.45 -14.70 -40.73
CA ASN A 210 -19.07 -15.35 -41.99
C ASN A 210 -17.74 -16.11 -41.87
N ASN A 211 -16.76 -15.51 -41.16
CA ASN A 211 -15.49 -16.19 -40.91
C ASN A 211 -15.67 -17.42 -40.00
N LEU A 212 -16.52 -17.34 -38.97
CA LEU A 212 -16.82 -18.48 -38.11
C LEU A 212 -17.56 -19.60 -38.88
N GLU A 213 -18.46 -19.25 -39.77
CA GLU A 213 -19.15 -20.22 -40.65
C GLU A 213 -18.18 -20.97 -41.57
N SER A 214 -17.12 -20.28 -42.04
CA SER A 214 -16.10 -20.93 -42.88
C SER A 214 -15.27 -22.00 -42.15
N PHE A 215 -15.24 -21.97 -40.82
CA PHE A 215 -14.54 -22.95 -39.99
C PHE A 215 -15.45 -24.04 -39.42
N ASN A 216 -16.77 -23.94 -39.57
CA ASN A 216 -17.70 -24.81 -38.87
C ASN A 216 -18.78 -25.40 -39.82
N ASP A 217 -18.58 -26.64 -40.22
CA ASP A 217 -19.51 -27.39 -41.13
C ASP A 217 -20.93 -27.60 -40.58
N LYS A 218 -21.24 -27.15 -39.37
CA LYS A 218 -22.50 -27.45 -38.66
C LYS A 218 -23.44 -26.25 -38.41
N GLY A 219 -23.20 -25.08 -38.99
CA GLY A 219 -24.16 -23.97 -38.95
C GLY A 219 -24.38 -23.32 -37.56
N GLN A 220 -23.54 -23.63 -36.56
CA GLN A 220 -23.69 -23.11 -35.20
C GLN A 220 -23.05 -21.71 -34.99
N ALA A 221 -22.34 -21.18 -35.99
CA ALA A 221 -21.67 -19.90 -35.90
C ALA A 221 -22.59 -18.68 -36.16
N SER A 222 -23.83 -18.90 -36.61
CA SER A 222 -24.77 -17.82 -36.97
C SER A 222 -25.28 -16.98 -35.81
N ASN A 223 -25.06 -17.45 -34.55
CA ASN A 223 -25.53 -16.76 -33.32
C ASN A 223 -24.44 -16.06 -32.55
N ALA A 224 -23.30 -15.77 -33.16
CA ALA A 224 -22.26 -14.99 -32.48
C ALA A 224 -22.75 -13.56 -32.20
N GLU A 225 -22.63 -13.13 -30.95
CA GLU A 225 -22.98 -11.81 -30.47
C GLU A 225 -21.77 -11.18 -29.76
N LEU A 226 -21.62 -9.88 -29.89
CA LEU A 226 -20.67 -9.12 -29.06
C LEU A 226 -21.41 -8.64 -27.83
N ARG A 227 -20.94 -9.07 -26.66
CA ARG A 227 -21.47 -8.65 -25.37
C ARG A 227 -20.38 -7.99 -24.55
N THR A 228 -20.73 -6.94 -23.85
CA THR A 228 -19.85 -6.32 -22.84
C THR A 228 -19.82 -7.20 -21.60
N SER A 229 -18.69 -7.21 -20.90
CA SER A 229 -18.61 -7.87 -19.58
C SER A 229 -19.32 -7.03 -18.52
N ASP A 230 -19.94 -7.70 -17.53
CA ASP A 230 -20.49 -7.01 -16.36
C ASP A 230 -19.34 -6.31 -15.59
N ILE A 231 -19.41 -4.98 -15.55
CA ILE A 231 -18.36 -4.15 -14.94
C ILE A 231 -18.70 -3.93 -13.47
N GLN A 232 -17.83 -4.44 -12.61
CA GLN A 232 -17.94 -4.20 -11.17
C GLN A 232 -17.58 -2.75 -10.84
N LEU A 233 -18.23 -2.15 -9.84
CA LEU A 233 -17.92 -0.80 -9.34
C LEU A 233 -16.42 -0.62 -9.09
N LYS A 234 -15.73 -1.64 -8.59
CA LYS A 234 -14.28 -1.63 -8.41
C LYS A 234 -13.53 -1.31 -9.70
N ALA A 235 -13.89 -1.96 -10.81
CA ALA A 235 -13.23 -1.73 -12.10
C ALA A 235 -13.48 -0.32 -12.64
N ILE A 236 -14.66 0.25 -12.36
CA ILE A 236 -14.98 1.64 -12.70
C ILE A 236 -14.06 2.58 -11.93
N LEU A 237 -13.95 2.43 -10.61
CA LEU A 237 -13.11 3.27 -9.77
C LEU A 237 -11.61 3.14 -10.12
N GLU A 238 -11.16 1.94 -10.51
CA GLU A 238 -9.80 1.68 -10.98
C GLU A 238 -9.49 2.33 -12.34
N SER A 239 -10.51 2.67 -13.12
CA SER A 239 -10.34 3.36 -14.41
C SER A 239 -10.23 4.88 -14.28
N LEU A 240 -10.51 5.44 -13.11
CA LEU A 240 -10.45 6.89 -12.87
C LEU A 240 -9.02 7.36 -12.60
N SER A 241 -8.71 8.54 -13.09
CA SER A 241 -7.48 9.27 -12.79
C SER A 241 -7.81 10.64 -12.24
N LEU A 242 -6.96 11.15 -11.34
CA LEU A 242 -7.10 12.51 -10.83
C LEU A 242 -6.18 13.43 -11.60
N ASN A 243 -6.77 14.30 -12.42
CA ASN A 243 -6.07 15.29 -13.22
C ASN A 243 -6.44 16.70 -12.77
N ALA A 244 -5.47 17.60 -12.76
CA ALA A 244 -5.66 19.01 -12.48
C ALA A 244 -5.21 19.83 -13.71
N PRO A 245 -5.98 19.84 -14.81
CA PRO A 245 -5.55 20.38 -16.11
C PRO A 245 -5.31 21.90 -16.09
N GLU A 246 -5.97 22.63 -15.20
CA GLU A 246 -5.83 24.10 -15.11
C GLU A 246 -4.51 24.54 -14.44
N LEU A 247 -3.88 23.65 -13.68
CA LEU A 247 -2.67 23.96 -12.91
C LEU A 247 -1.39 23.75 -13.71
N ASN A 248 -1.44 23.03 -14.85
CA ASN A 248 -0.23 22.54 -15.54
C ASN A 248 0.83 22.11 -14.51
N PRO A 249 0.47 21.13 -13.64
CA PRO A 249 1.06 20.98 -12.34
C PRO A 249 2.54 20.62 -12.46
N GLY A 250 3.38 21.46 -11.91
CA GLY A 250 4.75 21.08 -11.63
C GLY A 250 4.78 19.89 -10.65
N LEU A 251 5.90 19.18 -10.57
CA LEU A 251 6.07 18.04 -9.64
C LEU A 251 5.65 18.36 -8.19
N GLY A 252 5.78 19.62 -7.75
CA GLY A 252 5.38 20.06 -6.41
C GLY A 252 3.87 20.08 -6.20
N GLU A 253 3.09 20.48 -7.20
CA GLU A 253 1.62 20.56 -7.11
C GLU A 253 0.97 19.18 -7.18
N LEU A 254 1.50 18.28 -8.03
CA LEU A 254 1.09 16.87 -8.05
C LEU A 254 1.32 16.20 -6.71
N ASN A 255 2.41 16.56 -6.03
CA ASN A 255 2.70 16.04 -4.71
C ASN A 255 1.75 16.58 -3.63
N LEU A 256 1.36 17.86 -3.70
CA LEU A 256 0.34 18.41 -2.81
C LEU A 256 -1.01 17.73 -3.03
N LEU A 257 -1.38 17.45 -4.27
CA LEU A 257 -2.58 16.69 -4.60
C LEU A 257 -2.54 15.27 -4.02
N PHE A 258 -1.41 14.61 -4.15
CA PHE A 258 -1.18 13.28 -3.54
C PHE A 258 -1.29 13.33 -2.02
N ILE A 259 -0.65 14.30 -1.35
CA ILE A 259 -0.73 14.49 0.10
C ILE A 259 -2.17 14.76 0.53
N ALA A 260 -2.89 15.62 -0.18
CA ALA A 260 -4.30 15.91 0.13
C ALA A 260 -5.18 14.65 0.03
N ALA A 261 -4.93 13.83 -0.99
CA ALA A 261 -5.62 12.55 -1.18
C ALA A 261 -5.31 11.55 -0.05
N GLU A 262 -4.07 11.46 0.41
CA GLU A 262 -3.67 10.64 1.57
C GLU A 262 -4.33 11.11 2.87
N LEU A 263 -4.37 12.43 3.09
CA LEU A 263 -5.00 13.00 4.28
C LEU A 263 -6.52 12.73 4.31
N LEU A 264 -7.17 12.62 3.14
CA LEU A 264 -8.59 12.26 3.06
C LEU A 264 -8.82 10.85 3.63
N LEU A 265 -7.98 9.87 3.27
CA LEU A 265 -8.06 8.51 3.80
C LEU A 265 -7.88 8.46 5.31
N LEU A 266 -6.86 9.16 5.82
CA LEU A 266 -6.57 9.19 7.24
C LEU A 266 -7.73 9.80 8.06
N LYS A 267 -8.41 10.80 7.51
CA LYS A 267 -9.55 11.42 8.17
C LYS A 267 -10.74 10.47 8.28
N ASP A 268 -11.03 9.72 7.23
CA ASP A 268 -12.13 8.74 7.23
C ASP A 268 -11.86 7.59 8.24
N ASP A 269 -10.60 7.19 8.43
CA ASP A 269 -10.22 6.18 9.42
C ASP A 269 -10.32 6.70 10.86
N ILE A 270 -10.10 7.99 11.09
CA ILE A 270 -10.21 8.63 12.41
C ILE A 270 -11.68 8.88 12.79
N ASP A 271 -12.49 9.32 11.84
CA ASP A 271 -13.92 9.67 12.08
C ASP A 271 -14.84 8.44 12.06
N GLY A 272 -14.36 7.29 11.59
CA GLY A 272 -15.11 6.02 11.44
C GLY A 272 -14.84 4.96 12.52
N GLY A 273 -13.98 5.26 13.51
CA GLY A 273 -13.58 4.36 14.62
C GLY A 273 -14.38 4.55 15.90
#